data_0217683670b5129616803b4652f7ac51
#
_entry.id   0217683670b5129616803b4652f7ac51
#
_cell.length_a   1.000
_cell.length_b   1.000
_cell.length_c   1.000
_cell.angle_alpha   90.00
_cell.angle_beta   90.00
_cell.angle_gamma   90.00
#
_symmetry.space_group_name_H-M   'P 1'
#
loop_
_entity.id
_entity.type
_entity.pdbx_description
1 polymer ?
#
loop_
_entity_poly.entity_id
_entity_poly.type
_entity_poly.pdbx_seq_one_letter_code
_entity_poly.pdbx_strand_id
1 'polypeptide(L)'
;MGGGVGNVLPLLLGFLIKRPKLLLVLLLLGGLWWFFSGRHSGEGDMIPRLAGFTTGADLDPAEYDKAEVYEPLADNVKNPLPERVSLERFCPPRLDQGQQGSCVAWASAYAARTIIQAQAAGSTPGQADAFSPAYMYNQIKIDNSDCQGSYLQRAMEQMSRTGALPFSQFAYTDKSCSKQPTPDDVQRALPFRIEGYQRLIEP
;
A
#
# COMPACT_ATOMS: atom_id res chain seq x y z
N MET A 1 -25.72 31.30 30.93
CA MET A 1 -25.05 31.06 32.23
C MET A 1 -23.70 30.45 31.94
N GLY A 2 -22.69 31.32 31.80
CA GLY A 2 -21.28 30.93 31.53
C GLY A 2 -20.48 31.09 32.82
N GLY A 3 -20.22 30.00 33.48
CA GLY A 3 -19.45 29.97 34.75
C GLY A 3 -18.00 29.55 34.54
N GLY A 4 -17.08 30.46 34.56
CA GLY A 4 -15.96 30.62 35.45
C GLY A 4 -14.90 29.51 35.53
N VAL A 5 -14.25 29.15 34.43
CA VAL A 5 -12.98 28.37 34.48
C VAL A 5 -11.75 29.30 34.56
N GLY A 6 -11.95 30.63 34.33
CA GLY A 6 -10.85 31.58 34.20
C GLY A 6 -10.11 31.95 35.50
N ASN A 7 -10.68 31.68 36.68
CA ASN A 7 -10.13 32.18 37.96
C ASN A 7 -9.43 31.14 38.82
N VAL A 8 -9.42 29.86 38.44
CA VAL A 8 -8.81 28.77 39.23
C VAL A 8 -7.34 28.59 38.89
N LEU A 9 -6.94 28.87 37.66
CA LEU A 9 -5.59 28.69 37.16
C LEU A 9 -4.51 29.52 37.91
N PRO A 10 -4.70 30.84 38.10
CA PRO A 10 -3.73 31.65 38.84
C PRO A 10 -3.62 31.27 40.35
N LEU A 11 -4.72 30.84 40.96
CA LEU A 11 -4.73 30.36 42.35
C LEU A 11 -3.95 29.06 42.52
N LEU A 12 -4.11 28.11 41.57
CA LEU A 12 -3.35 26.85 41.54
C LEU A 12 -1.87 27.10 41.26
N LEU A 13 -1.53 28.02 40.38
CA LEU A 13 -0.16 28.37 40.06
C LEU A 13 0.52 29.00 41.29
N GLY A 14 -0.14 29.89 42.01
CA GLY A 14 0.37 30.51 43.25
C GLY A 14 0.57 29.50 44.39
N PHE A 15 -0.26 28.49 44.50
CA PHE A 15 -0.13 27.39 45.46
C PHE A 15 1.04 26.46 45.12
N LEU A 16 1.24 26.16 43.86
CA LEU A 16 2.34 25.30 43.35
C LEU A 16 3.70 25.95 43.51
N ILE A 17 3.83 27.27 43.31
CA ILE A 17 5.08 28.03 43.48
C ILE A 17 5.51 28.06 44.95
N LYS A 18 4.58 28.05 45.89
CA LYS A 18 4.89 28.02 47.34
C LYS A 18 5.31 26.64 47.83
N ARG A 19 5.19 25.59 47.01
CA ARG A 19 5.58 24.22 47.37
C ARG A 19 6.50 23.60 46.28
N PRO A 20 7.78 23.99 46.24
CA PRO A 20 8.68 23.60 45.14
C PRO A 20 8.86 22.07 45.00
N LYS A 21 8.74 21.31 46.10
CA LYS A 21 8.79 19.85 46.06
C LYS A 21 7.60 19.24 45.32
N LEU A 22 6.41 19.80 45.46
CA LEU A 22 5.19 19.33 44.78
C LEU A 22 5.22 19.66 43.26
N LEU A 23 5.75 20.82 42.93
CA LEU A 23 5.96 21.24 41.54
C LEU A 23 6.97 20.33 40.84
N LEU A 24 8.04 19.94 41.51
CA LEU A 24 9.04 19.02 40.97
C LEU A 24 8.47 17.62 40.73
N VAL A 25 7.63 17.11 41.64
CA VAL A 25 6.94 15.81 41.45
C VAL A 25 5.97 15.86 40.29
N LEU A 26 5.20 16.94 40.14
CA LEU A 26 4.27 17.08 39.00
C LEU A 26 4.99 17.21 37.65
N LEU A 27 6.14 17.90 37.62
CA LEU A 27 6.97 17.97 36.42
C LEU A 27 7.60 16.62 36.09
N LEU A 28 8.04 15.86 37.07
CA LEU A 28 8.57 14.50 36.88
C LEU A 28 7.46 13.54 36.39
N LEU A 29 6.29 13.58 37.00
CA LEU A 29 5.17 12.76 36.56
C LEU A 29 4.66 13.16 35.16
N GLY A 30 4.56 14.45 34.84
CA GLY A 30 4.23 14.96 33.53
C GLY A 30 5.27 14.60 32.48
N GLY A 31 6.54 14.71 32.78
CA GLY A 31 7.65 14.28 31.95
C GLY A 31 7.66 12.76 31.72
N LEU A 32 7.42 12.00 32.79
CA LEU A 32 7.29 10.53 32.68
C LEU A 32 6.08 10.14 31.83
N TRP A 33 4.95 10.78 32.04
CA TRP A 33 3.74 10.56 31.24
C TRP A 33 3.96 10.92 29.77
N TRP A 34 4.58 12.07 29.49
CA TRP A 34 4.94 12.48 28.13
C TRP A 34 5.93 11.50 27.49
N PHE A 35 6.92 11.03 28.23
CA PHE A 35 7.92 10.05 27.78
C PHE A 35 7.29 8.68 27.49
N PHE A 36 6.34 8.22 28.31
CA PHE A 36 5.64 6.96 28.08
C PHE A 36 4.49 7.09 27.07
N SER A 37 3.76 8.21 27.04
CA SER A 37 2.68 8.45 26.06
C SER A 37 3.23 8.72 24.67
N GLY A 38 4.39 9.33 24.54
CA GLY A 38 5.07 9.52 23.25
C GLY A 38 5.67 8.22 22.67
N ARG A 39 5.73 7.15 23.45
CA ARG A 39 6.23 5.85 22.99
C ARG A 39 5.18 4.90 22.45
N HIS A 40 3.89 5.19 22.60
CA HIS A 40 2.80 4.36 22.09
C HIS A 40 2.28 4.76 20.69
N SER A 41 2.95 5.69 20.00
CA SER A 41 2.65 6.01 18.62
C SER A 41 3.83 5.62 17.73
N GLY A 42 4.05 4.33 17.51
CA GLY A 42 5.14 3.93 16.62
C GLY A 42 5.69 2.54 16.82
N GLU A 43 4.85 1.57 17.13
CA GLU A 43 5.26 0.16 17.00
C GLU A 43 4.86 -0.32 15.60
N GLY A 44 5.67 0.07 14.62
CA GLY A 44 5.46 -0.28 13.23
C GLY A 44 6.57 0.11 12.26
N ASP A 45 7.62 0.83 12.68
CA ASP A 45 8.63 1.25 11.71
C ASP A 45 10.04 1.27 12.30
N MET A 46 10.60 0.06 12.53
CA MET A 46 12.05 -0.10 12.74
C MET A 46 12.75 -0.69 11.54
N ILE A 47 12.35 -0.28 10.34
CA ILE A 47 13.22 -0.40 9.16
C ILE A 47 13.78 1.00 8.92
N PRO A 48 15.11 1.22 9.01
CA PRO A 48 15.69 2.49 8.62
C PRO A 48 15.23 2.76 7.18
N ARG A 49 14.46 3.83 6.96
CA ARG A 49 14.19 4.32 5.61
C ARG A 49 15.55 4.57 4.98
N LEU A 50 15.99 3.68 4.12
CA LEU A 50 17.16 3.90 3.28
C LEU A 50 16.88 5.18 2.51
N ALA A 51 17.64 6.22 2.83
CA ALA A 51 17.46 7.54 2.24
C ALA A 51 17.43 7.42 0.72
N GLY A 52 16.29 7.71 0.12
CA GLY A 52 16.09 7.73 -1.34
C GLY A 52 15.14 6.69 -1.92
N PHE A 53 14.65 5.71 -1.15
CA PHE A 53 13.66 4.75 -1.65
C PHE A 53 12.35 4.88 -0.89
N THR A 54 11.28 5.20 -1.61
CA THR A 54 9.92 5.18 -1.07
C THR A 54 9.38 3.77 -1.23
N THR A 55 9.28 3.03 -0.12
CA THR A 55 8.59 1.73 -0.11
C THR A 55 7.10 2.00 -0.01
N GLY A 56 6.33 1.58 -1.02
CA GLY A 56 4.90 1.87 -1.10
C GLY A 56 4.01 0.68 -0.81
N ALA A 57 4.57 -0.44 -0.32
CA ALA A 57 3.80 -1.61 0.06
C ALA A 57 3.58 -1.62 1.56
N ASP A 58 2.33 -1.48 1.98
CA ASP A 58 1.91 -1.67 3.36
C ASP A 58 1.29 -3.05 3.55
N LEU A 59 1.52 -3.63 4.71
CA LEU A 59 0.96 -4.90 5.12
C LEU A 59 -0.08 -4.65 6.22
N ASP A 60 -1.33 -4.93 5.91
CA ASP A 60 -2.41 -5.00 6.89
C ASP A 60 -2.82 -6.46 7.06
N PRO A 61 -2.58 -7.08 8.23
CA PRO A 61 -2.96 -8.48 8.46
C PRO A 61 -4.46 -8.71 8.27
N ALA A 62 -5.32 -7.78 8.68
CA ALA A 62 -6.76 -7.90 8.53
C ALA A 62 -7.22 -7.86 7.06
N GLU A 63 -6.53 -7.08 6.22
CA GLU A 63 -6.78 -7.10 4.77
C GLU A 63 -6.20 -8.37 4.14
N TYR A 64 -5.03 -8.83 4.59
CA TYR A 64 -4.39 -10.05 4.10
C TYR A 64 -5.24 -11.29 4.37
N ASP A 65 -5.87 -11.37 5.54
CA ASP A 65 -6.68 -12.51 5.95
C ASP A 65 -8.01 -12.65 5.18
N LYS A 66 -8.43 -11.63 4.46
CA LYS A 66 -9.62 -11.70 3.59
C LYS A 66 -9.39 -12.55 2.33
N ALA A 67 -8.14 -12.74 1.91
CA ALA A 67 -7.84 -13.57 0.75
C ALA A 67 -7.92 -15.06 1.12
N GLU A 68 -8.58 -15.84 0.27
CA GLU A 68 -8.63 -17.30 0.43
C GLU A 68 -7.23 -17.92 0.33
N VAL A 69 -6.99 -18.97 1.12
CA VAL A 69 -5.73 -19.74 1.05
C VAL A 69 -5.77 -20.63 -0.18
N TYR A 70 -4.68 -20.68 -0.92
CA TYR A 70 -4.54 -21.58 -2.05
C TYR A 70 -4.41 -23.03 -1.56
N GLU A 71 -5.34 -23.89 -1.96
CA GLU A 71 -5.28 -25.31 -1.74
C GLU A 71 -4.88 -26.01 -3.06
N PRO A 72 -3.71 -26.66 -3.15
CA PRO A 72 -3.31 -27.33 -4.35
C PRO A 72 -4.22 -28.53 -4.62
N LEU A 73 -4.89 -28.53 -5.76
CA LEU A 73 -5.80 -29.61 -6.19
C LEU A 73 -5.06 -30.76 -6.87
N ALA A 74 -3.75 -30.64 -7.12
CA ALA A 74 -2.98 -31.59 -7.92
C ALA A 74 -2.10 -32.50 -7.07
N ASP A 75 -2.21 -33.80 -7.31
CA ASP A 75 -1.23 -34.79 -6.89
C ASP A 75 -0.02 -34.72 -7.85
N ASN A 76 1.09 -34.15 -7.40
CA ASN A 76 2.32 -34.01 -8.16
C ASN A 76 3.04 -35.32 -8.45
N VAL A 77 2.59 -36.45 -7.88
CA VAL A 77 3.20 -37.78 -8.12
C VAL A 77 2.95 -38.25 -9.55
N LYS A 78 1.77 -37.96 -10.11
CA LYS A 78 1.42 -38.34 -11.50
C LYS A 78 1.89 -37.34 -12.55
N ASN A 79 2.04 -36.07 -12.17
CA ASN A 79 2.49 -35.00 -13.03
C ASN A 79 3.56 -34.18 -12.32
N PRO A 80 4.79 -34.64 -12.25
CA PRO A 80 5.88 -33.97 -11.56
C PRO A 80 6.09 -32.57 -12.18
N LEU A 81 6.22 -31.56 -11.32
CA LEU A 81 6.55 -30.21 -11.76
C LEU A 81 7.93 -30.22 -12.44
N PRO A 82 8.12 -29.41 -13.49
CA PRO A 82 9.41 -29.24 -14.12
C PRO A 82 10.42 -28.65 -13.14
N GLU A 83 11.70 -29.09 -13.22
CA GLU A 83 12.77 -28.57 -12.35
C GLU A 83 12.95 -27.06 -12.46
N ARG A 84 12.65 -26.47 -13.61
CA ARG A 84 12.79 -25.05 -13.86
C ARG A 84 11.73 -24.53 -14.83
N VAL A 85 11.14 -23.40 -14.46
CA VAL A 85 10.25 -22.63 -15.33
C VAL A 85 10.72 -21.18 -15.32
N SER A 86 10.72 -20.51 -16.49
CA SER A 86 11.01 -19.08 -16.61
C SER A 86 9.89 -18.38 -17.35
N LEU A 87 9.44 -17.27 -16.79
CA LEU A 87 8.47 -16.36 -17.40
C LEU A 87 9.16 -15.12 -17.98
N GLU A 88 10.48 -15.07 -18.01
CA GLU A 88 11.28 -13.90 -18.39
C GLU A 88 10.89 -13.32 -19.76
N ARG A 89 10.61 -14.16 -20.74
CA ARG A 89 10.19 -13.73 -22.09
C ARG A 89 8.86 -12.98 -22.12
N PHE A 90 8.05 -13.12 -21.06
CA PHE A 90 6.74 -12.48 -20.93
C PHE A 90 6.79 -11.22 -20.05
N CYS A 91 7.97 -10.90 -19.49
CA CYS A 91 8.12 -9.70 -18.68
C CYS A 91 8.11 -8.44 -19.55
N PRO A 92 7.41 -7.39 -19.13
CA PRO A 92 7.51 -6.08 -19.77
C PRO A 92 8.90 -5.47 -19.53
N PRO A 93 9.32 -4.49 -20.35
CA PRO A 93 10.57 -3.77 -20.14
C PRO A 93 10.65 -3.14 -18.74
N ARG A 94 11.84 -3.10 -18.15
CA ARG A 94 12.04 -2.45 -16.85
C ARG A 94 11.87 -0.94 -16.99
N LEU A 95 11.11 -0.36 -16.08
CA LEU A 95 10.90 1.08 -15.96
C LEU A 95 11.12 1.51 -14.51
N ASP A 96 11.23 2.82 -14.30
CA ASP A 96 11.40 3.42 -12.99
C ASP A 96 10.07 3.98 -12.48
N GLN A 97 9.73 3.67 -11.22
CA GLN A 97 8.56 4.24 -10.55
C GLN A 97 8.80 5.66 -10.01
N GLY A 98 10.03 6.14 -9.98
CA GLY A 98 10.39 7.43 -9.39
C GLY A 98 10.15 7.47 -7.87
N GLN A 99 9.74 8.64 -7.38
CA GLN A 99 9.56 8.90 -5.94
C GLN A 99 8.13 8.58 -5.42
N GLN A 100 7.28 7.98 -6.23
CA GLN A 100 5.92 7.66 -5.86
C GLN A 100 5.84 6.31 -5.14
N GLY A 101 5.03 6.20 -4.06
CA GLY A 101 4.79 4.96 -3.31
C GLY A 101 3.92 3.93 -4.06
N SER A 102 4.21 3.67 -5.33
CA SER A 102 3.37 2.89 -6.25
C SER A 102 3.86 1.47 -6.53
N CYS A 103 4.82 0.93 -5.74
CA CYS A 103 5.44 -0.37 -5.99
C CYS A 103 4.43 -1.53 -6.08
N VAL A 104 3.34 -1.50 -5.30
CA VAL A 104 2.27 -2.50 -5.38
C VAL A 104 1.64 -2.53 -6.78
N ALA A 105 1.34 -1.37 -7.35
CA ALA A 105 0.75 -1.29 -8.68
C ALA A 105 1.74 -1.68 -9.80
N TRP A 106 3.03 -1.38 -9.62
CA TRP A 106 4.08 -1.84 -10.52
C TRP A 106 4.24 -3.35 -10.49
N ALA A 107 4.22 -3.95 -9.31
CA ALA A 107 4.30 -5.40 -9.17
C ALA A 107 3.04 -6.11 -9.69
N SER A 108 1.86 -5.63 -9.32
CA SER A 108 0.59 -6.29 -9.62
C SER A 108 0.10 -6.03 -11.06
N ALA A 109 -0.07 -4.76 -11.45
CA ALA A 109 -0.60 -4.42 -12.78
C ALA A 109 0.49 -4.48 -13.84
N TYR A 110 1.60 -3.73 -13.65
CA TYR A 110 2.61 -3.64 -14.71
C TYR A 110 3.34 -4.98 -14.93
N ALA A 111 3.80 -5.66 -13.88
CA ALA A 111 4.51 -6.91 -14.02
C ALA A 111 3.54 -8.11 -14.11
N ALA A 112 2.90 -8.50 -13.00
CA ALA A 112 2.17 -9.76 -12.91
C ALA A 112 1.02 -9.86 -13.93
N ARG A 113 0.16 -8.84 -14.04
CA ARG A 113 -0.98 -8.87 -14.99
C ARG A 113 -0.50 -8.90 -16.45
N THR A 114 0.59 -8.18 -16.75
CA THR A 114 1.18 -8.20 -18.10
C THR A 114 1.75 -9.57 -18.44
N ILE A 115 2.49 -10.19 -17.51
CA ILE A 115 3.05 -11.54 -17.70
C ILE A 115 1.93 -12.55 -17.99
N ILE A 116 0.86 -12.54 -17.22
CA ILE A 116 -0.30 -13.42 -17.42
C ILE A 116 -0.91 -13.21 -18.82
N GLN A 117 -1.11 -11.96 -19.22
CA GLN A 117 -1.66 -11.63 -20.54
C GLN A 117 -0.74 -12.04 -21.67
N ALA A 118 0.55 -11.76 -21.55
CA ALA A 118 1.56 -12.09 -22.54
C ALA A 118 1.74 -13.60 -22.68
N GLN A 119 1.69 -14.33 -21.57
CA GLN A 119 1.74 -15.80 -21.59
C GLN A 119 0.52 -16.38 -22.30
N ALA A 120 -0.67 -15.90 -21.99
CA ALA A 120 -1.90 -16.35 -22.66
C ALA A 120 -1.90 -16.06 -24.17
N ALA A 121 -1.33 -14.92 -24.57
CA ALA A 121 -1.18 -14.52 -25.97
C ALA A 121 0.02 -15.16 -26.69
N GLY A 122 0.95 -15.79 -25.94
CA GLY A 122 2.21 -16.33 -26.48
C GLY A 122 3.17 -15.26 -27.00
N SER A 123 3.04 -13.99 -26.59
CA SER A 123 3.76 -12.85 -27.11
C SER A 123 4.75 -12.25 -26.08
N THR A 124 5.76 -11.53 -26.56
CA THR A 124 6.65 -10.72 -25.71
C THR A 124 6.09 -9.30 -25.66
N PRO A 125 5.73 -8.77 -24.48
CA PRO A 125 5.09 -7.47 -24.36
C PRO A 125 6.10 -6.33 -24.51
N GLY A 126 5.70 -5.27 -25.24
CA GLY A 126 6.36 -3.96 -25.18
C GLY A 126 5.81 -3.12 -24.02
N GLN A 127 6.39 -1.93 -23.81
CA GLN A 127 5.90 -0.99 -22.79
C GLN A 127 4.44 -0.57 -23.05
N ALA A 128 4.08 -0.34 -24.30
CA ALA A 128 2.74 0.10 -24.69
C ALA A 128 1.66 -0.95 -24.40
N ASP A 129 2.03 -2.23 -24.45
CA ASP A 129 1.15 -3.38 -24.24
C ASP A 129 1.03 -3.76 -22.76
N ALA A 130 2.01 -3.35 -21.95
CA ALA A 130 1.99 -3.59 -20.51
C ALA A 130 0.85 -2.82 -19.84
N PHE A 131 0.34 -3.34 -18.72
CA PHE A 131 -0.72 -2.65 -17.97
C PHE A 131 -0.19 -1.48 -17.17
N SER A 132 -0.99 -0.42 -17.09
CA SER A 132 -0.62 0.83 -16.45
C SER A 132 -0.57 0.72 -14.92
N PRO A 133 0.56 1.00 -14.29
CA PRO A 133 0.63 1.12 -12.83
C PRO A 133 -0.14 2.35 -12.33
N ALA A 134 -0.22 3.44 -13.11
CA ALA A 134 -0.98 4.64 -12.73
C ALA A 134 -2.49 4.37 -12.68
N TYR A 135 -3.04 3.61 -13.65
CA TYR A 135 -4.45 3.22 -13.63
C TYR A 135 -4.79 2.48 -12.34
N MET A 136 -3.92 1.58 -11.91
CA MET A 136 -4.11 0.82 -10.68
C MET A 136 -3.88 1.69 -9.43
N TYR A 137 -2.70 2.31 -9.33
CA TYR A 137 -2.27 3.02 -8.14
C TYR A 137 -3.20 4.16 -7.72
N ASN A 138 -3.63 4.96 -8.68
CA ASN A 138 -4.46 6.14 -8.40
C ASN A 138 -5.81 5.78 -7.77
N GLN A 139 -6.26 4.53 -7.90
CA GLN A 139 -7.51 4.01 -7.34
C GLN A 139 -7.35 3.34 -5.98
N ILE A 140 -6.15 2.81 -5.66
CA ILE A 140 -5.92 1.97 -4.48
C ILE A 140 -5.03 2.60 -3.41
N LYS A 141 -4.46 3.77 -3.67
CA LYS A 141 -3.57 4.46 -2.73
C LYS A 141 -4.23 4.65 -1.37
N ILE A 142 -3.43 4.60 -0.29
CA ILE A 142 -3.92 4.71 1.08
C ILE A 142 -4.37 6.13 1.37
N ASP A 143 -3.58 7.11 0.99
CA ASP A 143 -3.88 8.52 1.15
C ASP A 143 -4.28 9.15 -0.19
N ASN A 144 -5.22 10.07 -0.15
CA ASN A 144 -5.70 10.76 -1.34
C ASN A 144 -4.78 11.91 -1.80
N SER A 145 -3.88 12.40 -0.95
CA SER A 145 -3.07 13.59 -1.20
C SER A 145 -1.61 13.31 -1.54
N ASP A 146 -0.94 12.41 -0.82
CA ASP A 146 0.52 12.37 -0.77
C ASP A 146 1.16 11.25 -1.61
N CYS A 147 0.40 10.51 -2.39
CA CYS A 147 0.90 9.38 -3.17
C CYS A 147 1.73 8.38 -2.33
N GLN A 148 1.34 8.21 -1.07
CA GLN A 148 1.90 7.22 -0.15
C GLN A 148 1.37 5.83 -0.52
N GLY A 149 2.03 4.77 -0.13
CA GLY A 149 1.78 3.38 -0.40
C GLY A 149 0.37 2.86 -0.71
N SER A 150 0.25 1.57 -0.82
CA SER A 150 -1.02 0.86 -1.01
C SER A 150 -0.90 -0.58 -0.52
N TYR A 151 -2.05 -1.25 -0.36
CA TYR A 151 -2.13 -2.65 0.03
C TYR A 151 -2.25 -3.55 -1.20
N LEU A 152 -1.54 -4.69 -1.19
CA LEU A 152 -1.58 -5.65 -2.30
C LEU A 152 -3.00 -6.18 -2.53
N GLN A 153 -3.74 -6.46 -1.47
CA GLN A 153 -5.11 -6.95 -1.53
C GLN A 153 -6.02 -5.97 -2.28
N ARG A 154 -5.90 -4.66 -2.03
CA ARG A 154 -6.66 -3.64 -2.78
C ARG A 154 -6.37 -3.68 -4.28
N ALA A 155 -5.12 -3.95 -4.67
CA ALA A 155 -4.77 -4.09 -6.07
C ALA A 155 -5.43 -5.34 -6.68
N MET A 156 -5.43 -6.46 -5.95
CA MET A 156 -6.06 -7.69 -6.42
C MET A 156 -7.59 -7.53 -6.54
N GLU A 157 -8.24 -6.97 -5.53
CA GLU A 157 -9.67 -6.66 -5.55
C GLU A 157 -10.03 -5.71 -6.70
N GLN A 158 -9.26 -4.64 -6.88
CA GLN A 158 -9.50 -3.69 -7.96
C GLN A 158 -9.35 -4.36 -9.33
N MET A 159 -8.33 -5.21 -9.51
CA MET A 159 -8.11 -5.95 -10.74
C MET A 159 -9.23 -6.95 -11.05
N SER A 160 -9.79 -7.62 -10.05
CA SER A 160 -10.91 -8.53 -10.23
C SER A 160 -12.23 -7.79 -10.50
N ARG A 161 -12.42 -6.59 -9.96
CA ARG A 161 -13.64 -5.78 -10.14
C ARG A 161 -13.66 -5.00 -11.44
N THR A 162 -12.61 -4.27 -11.75
CA THR A 162 -12.56 -3.31 -12.87
C THR A 162 -11.48 -3.62 -13.90
N GLY A 163 -10.57 -4.57 -13.62
CA GLY A 163 -9.51 -4.91 -14.55
C GLY A 163 -8.34 -3.92 -14.52
N ALA A 164 -7.62 -3.89 -15.63
CA ALA A 164 -6.43 -3.05 -15.82
C ALA A 164 -6.44 -2.44 -17.23
N LEU A 165 -5.86 -1.26 -17.41
CA LEU A 165 -5.70 -0.60 -18.70
C LEU A 165 -4.27 -0.69 -19.19
N PRO A 166 -4.03 -0.83 -20.52
CA PRO A 166 -2.69 -0.71 -21.08
C PRO A 166 -2.03 0.64 -20.79
N PHE A 167 -0.71 0.62 -20.68
CA PHE A 167 0.10 1.80 -20.42
C PHE A 167 -0.11 2.92 -21.46
N SER A 168 -0.31 2.55 -22.71
CA SER A 168 -0.62 3.48 -23.82
C SER A 168 -1.94 4.22 -23.63
N GLN A 169 -2.88 3.71 -22.85
CA GLN A 169 -4.19 4.33 -22.63
C GLN A 169 -4.26 5.12 -21.33
N PHE A 170 -3.39 4.81 -20.37
CA PHE A 170 -3.32 5.53 -19.11
C PHE A 170 -1.85 5.67 -18.67
N ALA A 171 -1.19 6.71 -19.15
CA ALA A 171 0.24 6.93 -18.93
C ALA A 171 0.57 7.13 -17.44
N TYR A 172 1.74 6.63 -17.03
CA TYR A 172 2.28 6.80 -15.70
C TYR A 172 3.06 8.12 -15.58
N THR A 173 2.95 8.74 -14.41
CA THR A 173 3.85 9.81 -13.97
C THR A 173 4.10 9.65 -12.46
N ASP A 174 5.33 9.86 -12.03
CA ASP A 174 5.71 9.89 -10.62
C ASP A 174 5.41 11.23 -9.93
N LYS A 175 4.95 12.24 -10.69
CA LYS A 175 4.69 13.60 -10.19
C LYS A 175 3.31 13.77 -9.56
N SER A 176 2.37 12.88 -9.87
CA SER A 176 0.99 12.98 -9.39
C SER A 176 0.26 11.64 -9.46
N CYS A 177 -0.52 11.34 -8.44
CA CYS A 177 -1.45 10.20 -8.38
C CYS A 177 -2.92 10.66 -8.30
N SER A 178 -3.21 11.89 -8.71
CA SER A 178 -4.56 12.48 -8.59
C SER A 178 -5.50 12.12 -9.73
N LYS A 179 -4.95 11.78 -10.93
CA LYS A 179 -5.76 11.43 -12.09
C LYS A 179 -6.59 10.19 -11.82
N GLN A 180 -7.91 10.33 -11.79
CA GLN A 180 -8.81 9.19 -11.66
C GLN A 180 -9.25 8.70 -13.05
N PRO A 181 -9.50 7.37 -13.22
CA PRO A 181 -10.09 6.83 -14.42
C PRO A 181 -11.47 7.41 -14.68
N THR A 182 -11.77 7.69 -15.92
CA THR A 182 -13.12 8.03 -16.37
C THR A 182 -13.99 6.77 -16.46
N PRO A 183 -15.33 6.89 -16.51
CA PRO A 183 -16.22 5.74 -16.76
C PRO A 183 -15.85 4.96 -18.03
N ASP A 184 -15.41 5.65 -19.07
CA ASP A 184 -14.96 5.03 -20.32
C ASP A 184 -13.64 4.25 -20.12
N ASP A 185 -12.70 4.78 -19.34
CA ASP A 185 -11.49 4.05 -18.96
C ASP A 185 -11.81 2.76 -18.24
N VAL A 186 -12.77 2.79 -17.31
CA VAL A 186 -13.23 1.60 -16.59
C VAL A 186 -13.87 0.59 -17.53
N GLN A 187 -14.73 1.03 -18.45
CA GLN A 187 -15.35 0.13 -19.43
C GLN A 187 -14.31 -0.59 -20.31
N ARG A 188 -13.27 0.14 -20.74
CA ARG A 188 -12.16 -0.43 -21.53
C ARG A 188 -11.26 -1.37 -20.73
N ALA A 189 -11.21 -1.22 -19.42
CA ALA A 189 -10.43 -2.07 -18.53
C ALA A 189 -11.14 -3.42 -18.21
N LEU A 190 -12.47 -3.47 -18.25
CA LEU A 190 -13.25 -4.67 -17.88
C LEU A 190 -12.82 -5.98 -18.55
N PRO A 191 -12.45 -6.01 -19.86
CA PRO A 191 -11.97 -7.23 -20.49
C PRO A 191 -10.67 -7.80 -19.90
N PHE A 192 -9.94 -6.98 -19.16
CA PHE A 192 -8.65 -7.33 -18.57
C PHE A 192 -8.74 -7.63 -17.07
N ARG A 193 -9.91 -7.97 -16.57
CA ARG A 193 -10.08 -8.45 -15.18
C ARG A 193 -9.34 -9.76 -14.96
N ILE A 194 -8.94 -10.00 -13.72
CA ILE A 194 -8.54 -11.32 -13.24
C ILE A 194 -9.79 -12.04 -12.71
N GLU A 195 -9.81 -13.36 -12.79
CA GLU A 195 -10.94 -14.17 -12.28
C GLU A 195 -10.96 -14.19 -10.75
N GLY A 196 -9.79 -14.16 -10.12
CA GLY A 196 -9.64 -14.16 -8.67
C GLY A 196 -8.17 -14.16 -8.26
N TYR A 197 -7.94 -14.24 -6.97
CA TYR A 197 -6.61 -14.34 -6.37
C TYR A 197 -6.68 -15.12 -5.06
N GLN A 198 -5.57 -15.73 -4.68
CA GLN A 198 -5.45 -16.50 -3.46
C GLN A 198 -4.08 -16.22 -2.83
N ARG A 199 -3.99 -16.34 -1.51
CA ARG A 199 -2.72 -16.30 -0.80
C ARG A 199 -2.10 -17.71 -0.75
N LEU A 200 -0.78 -17.80 -0.88
CA LEU A 200 -0.06 -19.06 -0.87
C LEU A 200 0.38 -19.49 0.54
N ILE A 201 0.40 -18.57 1.49
CA ILE A 201 0.96 -18.74 2.83
C ILE A 201 -0.07 -18.27 3.84
N GLU A 202 -0.27 -19.04 4.90
CA GLU A 202 -0.94 -18.57 6.11
C GLU A 202 -0.01 -17.62 6.88
N PRO A 203 -0.53 -16.60 7.57
CA PRO A 203 0.28 -15.65 8.32
C PRO A 203 0.99 -16.32 9.51
#